data_31340ea654ac4dec05f2ed5e4ef2c644
#
_entry.id   31340ea654ac4dec05f2ed5e4ef2c644
#
_cell.length_a   1.000
_cell.length_b   1.000
_cell.length_c   1.000
_cell.angle_alpha   90.00
_cell.angle_beta   90.00
_cell.angle_gamma   90.00
#
_symmetry.space_group_name_H-M   'P 1'
#
loop_
_entity.id
_entity.type
_entity.pdbx_description
1 polymer ?
#
loop_
_entity_poly.entity_id
_entity_poly.type
_entity_poly.pdbx_seq_one_letter_code
_entity_poly.pdbx_strand_id
1 'polypeptide(L)'
;MKKTILTTFALAALAIGGNAQTFTLSQCLQKGLENNYSLRITRNEEEVAHNNATPANAGYMPTIDLAAGYNGTLGGNSTKLRSTGDVEKSGNSFDSNISAGVDVNWTIFNGFKTKTTYQQLKEMEKMGETKTRLAIEDFIAGLTAEYYNFLQQRLRLNNYYNAVLLSKERLRIVEERYNIGSFSRLDYQQAKVDFNADSAQYIKQQEVVITSRIALNEMMAIEQVYTPITTVETTIEVDTTLNFIHLWNSMLENNAELMLADHNKAITNLDYKKVLSRNYPYLKLNAGYDYAYNNYGKGTYMHRNGWGGNASVTIGFNIWDGNRRREKRNAEIAIENGKLQREKLVLSLKADLGNMWQAYENNIQLLNLEKLNVITARENHEIAKERYMLGDLSGIEMREAQQSLLRAEERLLSVEYDTKICEISLLLISGEIGNYLAE
;
A
#
# COMPACT_ATOMS: atom_id res chain seq x y z
N MET A 1 56.19 -46.01 -10.22
CA MET A 1 56.04 -45.56 -8.83
C MET A 1 54.90 -44.50 -8.82
N LYS A 2 53.72 -44.94 -8.45
CA LYS A 2 52.51 -44.11 -8.41
C LYS A 2 52.47 -43.42 -7.04
N LYS A 3 52.48 -42.08 -7.00
CA LYS A 3 52.15 -41.34 -5.79
C LYS A 3 50.68 -40.93 -5.87
N THR A 4 49.89 -41.57 -5.08
CA THR A 4 48.49 -41.23 -4.78
C THR A 4 48.47 -39.99 -3.91
N ILE A 5 47.93 -38.89 -4.46
CA ILE A 5 47.62 -37.69 -3.70
C ILE A 5 46.22 -37.89 -3.14
N LEU A 6 46.15 -38.12 -1.83
CA LEU A 6 44.92 -38.17 -1.05
C LEU A 6 44.50 -36.76 -0.73
N THR A 7 43.60 -36.19 -1.53
CA THR A 7 42.95 -34.91 -1.23
C THR A 7 41.89 -35.18 -0.17
N THR A 8 42.21 -34.84 1.06
CA THR A 8 41.25 -34.74 2.17
C THR A 8 40.32 -33.55 1.88
N PHE A 9 39.12 -33.88 1.41
CA PHE A 9 38.00 -32.97 1.38
C PHE A 9 37.54 -32.80 2.83
N ALA A 10 38.05 -31.77 3.51
CA ALA A 10 37.51 -31.32 4.77
C ALA A 10 36.14 -30.70 4.45
N LEU A 11 35.08 -31.50 4.60
CA LEU A 11 33.71 -31.03 4.66
C LEU A 11 33.62 -30.18 5.93
N ALA A 12 33.82 -28.88 5.80
CA ALA A 12 33.39 -27.91 6.80
C ALA A 12 31.85 -27.96 6.76
N ALA A 13 31.28 -28.85 7.53
CA ALA A 13 29.92 -28.79 7.95
C ALA A 13 29.80 -27.49 8.80
N LEU A 14 29.55 -26.37 8.15
CA LEU A 14 28.96 -25.20 8.79
C LEU A 14 27.65 -25.72 9.37
N ALA A 15 27.68 -26.12 10.64
CA ALA A 15 26.52 -26.21 11.47
C ALA A 15 25.93 -24.79 11.51
N ILE A 16 25.06 -24.49 10.57
CA ILE A 16 24.09 -23.40 10.69
C ILE A 16 23.14 -23.87 11.80
N GLY A 17 23.60 -23.78 13.02
CA GLY A 17 22.76 -23.68 14.19
C GLY A 17 22.02 -22.36 14.02
N GLY A 18 20.96 -22.37 13.24
CA GLY A 18 20.07 -21.24 13.10
C GLY A 18 19.39 -21.03 14.43
N ASN A 19 20.03 -20.26 15.31
CA ASN A 19 19.31 -19.64 16.41
C ASN A 19 18.23 -18.80 15.74
N ALA A 20 16.96 -19.20 15.92
CA ALA A 20 15.84 -18.41 15.43
C ALA A 20 16.01 -17.00 16.01
N GLN A 21 16.15 -16.00 15.12
CA GLN A 21 16.29 -14.62 15.55
C GLN A 21 14.97 -14.18 16.17
N THR A 22 15.03 -13.71 17.41
CA THR A 22 13.86 -13.19 18.12
C THR A 22 13.65 -11.72 17.75
N PHE A 23 12.42 -11.37 17.43
CA PHE A 23 12.02 -9.99 17.11
C PHE A 23 10.91 -9.53 18.05
N THR A 24 11.01 -8.27 18.53
CA THR A 24 9.87 -7.55 19.09
C THR A 24 9.02 -6.97 17.97
N LEU A 25 7.79 -6.57 18.27
CA LEU A 25 6.93 -5.87 17.31
C LEU A 25 7.61 -4.60 16.79
N SER A 26 8.21 -3.79 17.67
CA SER A 26 8.92 -2.56 17.29
C SER A 26 10.07 -2.82 16.30
N GLN A 27 10.86 -3.88 16.54
CA GLN A 27 11.93 -4.28 15.62
C GLN A 27 11.40 -4.73 14.24
N CYS A 28 10.27 -5.45 14.21
CA CYS A 28 9.62 -5.84 12.97
C CYS A 28 9.12 -4.61 12.21
N LEU A 29 8.46 -3.68 12.89
CA LEU A 29 7.97 -2.42 12.33
C LEU A 29 9.11 -1.59 11.76
N GLN A 30 10.19 -1.37 12.53
CA GLN A 30 11.35 -0.62 12.06
C GLN A 30 11.92 -1.23 10.78
N LYS A 31 12.17 -2.55 10.79
CA LYS A 31 12.74 -3.25 9.63
C LYS A 31 11.83 -3.19 8.40
N GLY A 32 10.52 -3.36 8.60
CA GLY A 32 9.53 -3.26 7.53
C GLY A 32 9.43 -1.86 6.95
N LEU A 33 9.36 -0.83 7.81
CA LEU A 33 9.31 0.58 7.38
C LEU A 33 10.54 1.03 6.57
N GLU A 34 11.72 0.46 6.87
CA GLU A 34 12.95 0.77 6.15
C GLU A 34 13.03 0.04 4.79
N ASN A 35 12.60 -1.21 4.73
CA ASN A 35 12.94 -2.10 3.61
C ASN A 35 11.75 -2.47 2.71
N ASN A 36 10.49 -2.32 3.17
CA ASN A 36 9.33 -2.75 2.40
C ASN A 36 9.24 -2.06 1.05
N TYR A 37 9.12 -2.87 -0.01
CA TYR A 37 9.11 -2.37 -1.39
C TYR A 37 7.91 -1.48 -1.71
N SER A 38 6.73 -1.78 -1.18
CA SER A 38 5.53 -0.96 -1.42
C SER A 38 5.69 0.43 -0.84
N LEU A 39 6.22 0.55 0.39
CA LEU A 39 6.50 1.84 1.01
C LEU A 39 7.58 2.63 0.26
N ARG A 40 8.62 1.96 -0.25
CA ARG A 40 9.66 2.60 -1.07
C ARG A 40 9.10 3.13 -2.37
N ILE A 41 8.18 2.39 -3.00
CA ILE A 41 7.48 2.86 -4.21
C ILE A 41 6.64 4.10 -3.89
N THR A 42 5.86 4.09 -2.82
CA THR A 42 5.03 5.24 -2.42
C THR A 42 5.88 6.48 -2.10
N ARG A 43 7.04 6.32 -1.43
CA ARG A 43 7.99 7.42 -1.21
C ARG A 43 8.57 7.98 -2.51
N ASN A 44 8.84 7.12 -3.50
CA ASN A 44 9.27 7.58 -4.82
C ASN A 44 8.15 8.34 -5.54
N GLU A 45 6.89 7.96 -5.37
CA GLU A 45 5.74 8.70 -5.92
C GLU A 45 5.57 10.08 -5.25
N GLU A 46 5.84 10.18 -3.95
CA GLU A 46 5.91 11.46 -3.23
C GLU A 46 7.03 12.35 -3.79
N GLU A 47 8.23 11.80 -4.01
CA GLU A 47 9.35 12.49 -4.64
C GLU A 47 8.99 13.00 -6.05
N VAL A 48 8.26 12.21 -6.84
CA VAL A 48 7.74 12.63 -8.16
C VAL A 48 6.76 13.80 -8.01
N ALA A 49 5.88 13.77 -7.01
CA ALA A 49 4.96 14.87 -6.75
C ALA A 49 5.71 16.14 -6.34
N HIS A 50 6.74 16.03 -5.50
CA HIS A 50 7.65 17.10 -5.12
C HIS A 50 8.37 17.70 -6.34
N ASN A 51 8.99 16.85 -7.17
CA ASN A 51 9.70 17.26 -8.39
C ASN A 51 8.78 17.98 -9.40
N ASN A 52 7.49 17.61 -9.42
CA ASN A 52 6.50 18.28 -10.27
C ASN A 52 6.05 19.65 -9.73
N ALA A 53 6.23 19.94 -8.45
CA ALA A 53 5.75 21.15 -7.79
C ALA A 53 6.70 22.35 -8.00
N THR A 54 7.13 22.57 -9.24
CA THR A 54 8.07 23.64 -9.62
C THR A 54 7.41 24.76 -10.39
N PRO A 55 7.96 26.00 -10.31
CA PRO A 55 7.53 27.11 -11.15
C PRO A 55 7.62 26.83 -12.65
N ALA A 56 8.65 26.09 -13.08
CA ALA A 56 8.83 25.70 -14.48
C ALA A 56 7.67 24.84 -14.98
N ASN A 57 7.30 23.79 -14.24
CA ASN A 57 6.17 22.93 -14.58
C ASN A 57 4.83 23.66 -14.54
N ALA A 58 4.69 24.68 -13.69
CA ALA A 58 3.50 25.54 -13.66
C ALA A 58 3.39 26.47 -14.89
N GLY A 59 4.47 26.66 -15.66
CA GLY A 59 4.51 27.52 -16.83
C GLY A 59 4.94 28.97 -16.54
N TYR A 60 5.68 29.19 -15.46
CA TYR A 60 6.28 30.51 -15.19
C TYR A 60 7.52 30.80 -16.03
N MET A 61 8.22 29.74 -16.47
CA MET A 61 9.47 29.87 -17.21
C MET A 61 9.24 29.79 -18.71
N PRO A 62 10.08 30.47 -19.54
CA PRO A 62 10.06 30.30 -20.97
C PRO A 62 10.53 28.91 -21.39
N THR A 63 10.09 28.45 -22.58
CA THR A 63 10.74 27.37 -23.31
C THR A 63 11.72 27.94 -24.31
N ILE A 64 12.83 27.25 -24.51
CA ILE A 64 13.84 27.58 -25.52
C ILE A 64 14.02 26.34 -26.38
N ASP A 65 13.62 26.46 -27.64
CA ASP A 65 13.57 25.35 -28.58
C ASP A 65 14.58 25.59 -29.73
N LEU A 66 15.37 24.59 -30.07
CA LEU A 66 16.20 24.56 -31.27
C LEU A 66 15.50 23.70 -32.30
N ALA A 67 15.15 24.28 -33.43
CA ALA A 67 14.50 23.56 -34.52
C ALA A 67 15.35 23.62 -35.81
N ALA A 68 15.46 22.52 -36.52
CA ALA A 68 16.02 22.46 -37.86
C ALA A 68 15.06 21.71 -38.78
N GLY A 69 14.86 22.23 -39.98
CA GLY A 69 13.91 21.67 -40.92
C GLY A 69 14.43 21.66 -42.36
N TYR A 70 14.01 20.68 -43.12
CA TYR A 70 14.12 20.63 -44.55
C TYR A 70 12.72 20.56 -45.17
N ASN A 71 12.42 21.46 -46.08
CA ASN A 71 11.16 21.46 -46.80
C ASN A 71 11.44 21.49 -48.33
N GLY A 72 10.90 20.55 -49.04
CA GLY A 72 10.96 20.49 -50.50
C GLY A 72 9.55 20.69 -51.07
N THR A 73 9.39 21.64 -52.01
CA THR A 73 8.11 21.91 -52.66
C THR A 73 8.25 21.72 -54.17
N LEU A 74 7.45 20.81 -54.71
CA LEU A 74 7.31 20.66 -56.16
C LEU A 74 6.01 21.35 -56.60
N GLY A 75 6.14 22.37 -57.42
CA GLY A 75 4.98 23.14 -57.84
C GLY A 75 5.20 23.90 -59.14
N GLY A 76 4.16 24.44 -59.70
CA GLY A 76 4.18 25.33 -60.80
C GLY A 76 3.16 26.46 -60.60
N ASN A 77 3.53 27.67 -61.02
CA ASN A 77 2.66 28.84 -60.91
C ASN A 77 2.19 29.34 -62.25
N SER A 78 0.95 29.77 -62.30
CA SER A 78 0.43 30.56 -63.43
C SER A 78 -0.05 31.89 -62.87
N THR A 79 0.68 32.94 -63.21
CA THR A 79 0.40 34.29 -62.70
C THR A 79 -0.06 35.18 -63.85
N LYS A 80 -1.22 35.80 -63.72
CA LYS A 80 -1.71 36.80 -64.69
C LYS A 80 -1.32 38.19 -64.22
N LEU A 81 -0.49 38.87 -64.98
CA LEU A 81 -0.08 40.23 -64.70
C LEU A 81 -1.25 41.22 -64.91
N ARG A 82 -1.53 42.03 -63.94
CA ARG A 82 -2.62 43.01 -64.03
C ARG A 82 -2.29 44.18 -64.98
N SER A 83 -0.99 44.48 -65.12
CA SER A 83 -0.50 45.59 -65.92
C SER A 83 -0.60 45.35 -67.45
N THR A 84 -0.34 44.13 -67.88
CA THR A 84 -0.29 43.77 -69.32
C THR A 84 -1.39 42.79 -69.70
N GLY A 85 -2.01 42.11 -68.74
CA GLY A 85 -2.97 41.01 -68.98
C GLY A 85 -2.32 39.69 -69.37
N ASP A 86 -0.99 39.63 -69.45
CA ASP A 86 -0.24 38.44 -69.83
C ASP A 86 -0.24 37.36 -68.76
N VAL A 87 -0.24 36.13 -69.20
CA VAL A 87 -0.17 34.96 -68.29
C VAL A 87 1.24 34.38 -68.36
N GLU A 88 2.01 34.60 -67.28
CA GLU A 88 3.28 33.91 -67.06
C GLU A 88 3.04 32.54 -66.44
N LYS A 89 3.43 31.51 -67.11
CA LYS A 89 3.38 30.12 -66.59
C LYS A 89 4.80 29.65 -66.26
N SER A 90 5.03 29.43 -64.97
CA SER A 90 6.20 28.68 -64.48
C SER A 90 5.83 27.21 -64.47
N GLY A 91 6.47 26.39 -65.31
CA GLY A 91 6.30 24.92 -65.22
C GLY A 91 6.85 24.36 -63.91
N ASN A 92 6.70 23.05 -63.72
CA ASN A 92 7.14 22.37 -62.50
C ASN A 92 8.53 22.78 -62.06
N SER A 93 8.63 23.30 -60.85
CA SER A 93 9.87 23.72 -60.17
C SER A 93 9.97 22.97 -58.86
N PHE A 94 11.15 22.48 -58.53
CA PHE A 94 11.44 21.94 -57.20
C PHE A 94 12.22 22.97 -56.42
N ASP A 95 11.56 23.53 -55.40
CA ASP A 95 12.18 24.47 -54.50
C ASP A 95 12.45 23.78 -53.17
N SER A 96 13.61 23.99 -52.59
CA SER A 96 13.95 23.44 -51.25
C SER A 96 14.42 24.51 -50.29
N ASN A 97 14.05 24.35 -49.06
CA ASN A 97 14.42 25.20 -47.96
C ASN A 97 15.04 24.38 -46.84
N ILE A 98 16.20 24.80 -46.37
CA ILE A 98 16.83 24.32 -45.14
C ILE A 98 16.76 25.48 -44.16
N SER A 99 16.18 25.25 -42.98
CA SER A 99 16.12 26.26 -41.93
C SER A 99 16.63 25.69 -40.62
N ALA A 100 17.25 26.53 -39.80
CA ALA A 100 17.62 26.24 -38.43
C ALA A 100 17.45 27.51 -37.60
N GLY A 101 16.83 27.37 -36.42
CA GLY A 101 16.53 28.51 -35.56
C GLY A 101 16.40 28.15 -34.11
N VAL A 102 16.53 29.17 -33.27
CA VAL A 102 16.27 29.09 -31.84
C VAL A 102 15.07 29.96 -31.53
N ASP A 103 14.07 29.38 -30.89
CA ASP A 103 12.84 30.04 -30.49
C ASP A 103 12.69 30.09 -28.98
N VAL A 104 12.34 31.25 -28.45
CA VAL A 104 11.98 31.46 -27.03
C VAL A 104 10.49 31.78 -26.97
N ASN A 105 9.74 30.94 -26.23
CA ASN A 105 8.31 31.13 -26.04
C ASN A 105 8.02 31.32 -24.55
N TRP A 106 7.42 32.46 -24.20
CA TRP A 106 7.10 32.80 -22.82
C TRP A 106 5.70 33.33 -22.66
N THR A 107 4.91 32.68 -21.81
CA THR A 107 3.61 33.20 -21.39
C THR A 107 3.78 33.98 -20.11
N ILE A 108 3.84 35.35 -20.23
CA ILE A 108 4.06 36.27 -19.10
C ILE A 108 2.82 36.33 -18.22
N PHE A 109 1.64 36.36 -18.84
CA PHE A 109 0.35 36.42 -18.13
C PHE A 109 -0.73 35.64 -18.90
N ASN A 110 -1.56 34.90 -18.17
CA ASN A 110 -2.66 34.12 -18.74
C ASN A 110 -3.89 34.09 -17.80
N GLY A 111 -4.26 35.25 -17.27
CA GLY A 111 -5.41 35.35 -16.38
C GLY A 111 -5.25 34.62 -15.04
N PHE A 112 -4.03 34.62 -14.50
CA PHE A 112 -3.66 33.89 -13.27
C PHE A 112 -3.67 32.37 -13.38
N LYS A 113 -3.85 31.80 -14.56
CA LYS A 113 -3.83 30.34 -14.75
C LYS A 113 -2.52 29.71 -14.25
N THR A 114 -1.37 30.27 -14.63
CA THR A 114 -0.04 29.83 -14.19
C THR A 114 0.09 29.84 -12.67
N LYS A 115 -0.33 30.92 -12.00
CA LYS A 115 -0.34 31.05 -10.54
C LYS A 115 -1.20 29.92 -9.91
N THR A 116 -2.40 29.72 -10.44
CA THR A 116 -3.34 28.69 -9.94
C THR A 116 -2.80 27.28 -10.19
N THR A 117 -2.14 27.06 -11.33
CA THR A 117 -1.48 25.76 -11.62
C THR A 117 -0.35 25.50 -10.63
N TYR A 118 0.46 26.49 -10.29
CA TYR A 118 1.50 26.34 -9.26
C TYR A 118 0.91 26.00 -7.89
N GLN A 119 -0.16 26.70 -7.49
CA GLN A 119 -0.87 26.36 -6.25
C GLN A 119 -1.43 24.92 -6.26
N GLN A 120 -1.94 24.48 -7.41
CA GLN A 120 -2.43 23.11 -7.55
C GLN A 120 -1.30 22.07 -7.46
N LEU A 121 -0.15 22.32 -8.08
CA LEU A 121 1.01 21.45 -7.98
C LEU A 121 1.51 21.36 -6.52
N LYS A 122 1.52 22.48 -5.79
CA LYS A 122 1.84 22.49 -4.36
C LYS A 122 0.81 21.76 -3.50
N GLU A 123 -0.45 21.76 -3.88
CA GLU A 123 -1.49 20.99 -3.20
C GLU A 123 -1.37 19.48 -3.53
N MET A 124 -0.97 19.14 -4.76
CA MET A 124 -0.66 17.76 -5.17
C MET A 124 0.58 17.19 -4.45
N GLU A 125 1.58 18.02 -4.17
CA GLU A 125 2.75 17.68 -3.35
C GLU A 125 2.30 17.27 -1.94
N LYS A 126 1.52 18.10 -1.24
CA LYS A 126 0.95 17.77 0.07
C LYS A 126 0.07 16.51 0.05
N MET A 127 -0.69 16.35 -1.03
CA MET A 127 -1.46 15.12 -1.22
C MET A 127 -0.56 13.89 -1.36
N GLY A 128 0.63 14.03 -1.98
CA GLY A 128 1.66 12.99 -2.02
C GLY A 128 2.15 12.62 -0.63
N GLU A 129 2.53 13.61 0.18
CA GLU A 129 2.94 13.42 1.59
C GLU A 129 1.85 12.68 2.40
N THR A 130 0.59 13.10 2.24
CA THR A 130 -0.54 12.46 2.94
C THR A 130 -0.78 11.02 2.48
N LYS A 131 -0.59 10.71 1.19
CA LYS A 131 -0.65 9.33 0.66
C LYS A 131 0.45 8.45 1.23
N THR A 132 1.66 8.98 1.36
CA THR A 132 2.76 8.26 2.01
C THR A 132 2.45 7.99 3.47
N ARG A 133 1.89 8.97 4.18
CA ARG A 133 1.43 8.78 5.56
C ARG A 133 0.37 7.67 5.65
N LEU A 134 -0.66 7.69 4.81
CA LEU A 134 -1.69 6.65 4.76
C LEU A 134 -1.08 5.27 4.53
N ALA A 135 -0.18 5.14 3.55
CA ALA A 135 0.49 3.88 3.25
C ALA A 135 1.35 3.37 4.44
N ILE A 136 1.97 4.28 5.20
CA ILE A 136 2.71 3.94 6.42
C ILE A 136 1.75 3.47 7.52
N GLU A 137 0.63 4.16 7.73
CA GLU A 137 -0.39 3.79 8.72
C GLU A 137 -1.00 2.42 8.41
N ASP A 138 -1.36 2.16 7.15
CA ASP A 138 -1.86 0.87 6.68
C ASP A 138 -0.82 -0.25 6.84
N PHE A 139 0.45 0.06 6.56
CA PHE A 139 1.55 -0.89 6.74
C PHE A 139 1.77 -1.25 8.21
N ILE A 140 1.75 -0.27 9.11
CA ILE A 140 1.88 -0.50 10.55
C ILE A 140 0.74 -1.40 11.03
N ALA A 141 -0.50 -1.11 10.64
CA ALA A 141 -1.66 -1.91 10.99
C ALA A 141 -1.54 -3.35 10.45
N GLY A 142 -1.20 -3.50 9.18
CA GLY A 142 -1.05 -4.81 8.53
C GLY A 142 0.07 -5.65 9.14
N LEU A 143 1.25 -5.07 9.37
CA LEU A 143 2.37 -5.78 9.97
C LEU A 143 2.10 -6.15 11.43
N THR A 144 1.47 -5.25 12.19
CA THR A 144 1.07 -5.52 13.58
C THR A 144 0.06 -6.68 13.63
N ALA A 145 -0.93 -6.69 12.74
CA ALA A 145 -1.90 -7.78 12.64
C ALA A 145 -1.22 -9.11 12.29
N GLU A 146 -0.29 -9.13 11.34
CA GLU A 146 0.43 -10.36 10.95
C GLU A 146 1.41 -10.83 12.06
N TYR A 147 2.03 -9.91 12.79
CA TYR A 147 2.86 -10.25 13.94
C TYR A 147 2.05 -10.99 15.02
N TYR A 148 0.87 -10.47 15.37
CA TYR A 148 -0.01 -11.13 16.34
C TYR A 148 -0.67 -12.39 15.78
N ASN A 149 -0.91 -12.49 14.46
CA ASN A 149 -1.30 -13.73 13.81
C ASN A 149 -0.22 -14.80 13.97
N PHE A 150 1.03 -14.47 13.67
CA PHE A 150 2.15 -15.41 13.85
C PHE A 150 2.30 -15.85 15.32
N LEU A 151 2.17 -14.93 16.26
CA LEU A 151 2.17 -15.25 17.69
C LEU A 151 1.02 -16.17 18.06
N GLN A 152 -0.20 -15.90 17.61
CA GLN A 152 -1.37 -16.76 17.81
C GLN A 152 -1.14 -18.19 17.29
N GLN A 153 -0.63 -18.30 16.05
CA GLN A 153 -0.39 -19.62 15.46
C GLN A 153 0.68 -20.42 16.22
N ARG A 154 1.70 -19.77 16.78
CA ARG A 154 2.71 -20.39 17.65
C ARG A 154 2.10 -20.88 18.97
N LEU A 155 1.27 -20.06 19.60
CA LEU A 155 0.58 -20.44 20.84
C LEU A 155 -0.38 -21.62 20.61
N ARG A 156 -1.10 -21.59 19.50
CA ARG A 156 -1.97 -22.70 19.05
C ARG A 156 -1.17 -23.98 18.81
N LEU A 157 0.01 -23.89 18.20
CA LEU A 157 0.90 -25.03 18.02
C LEU A 157 1.31 -25.66 19.36
N ASN A 158 1.59 -24.82 20.37
CA ASN A 158 1.90 -25.29 21.72
C ASN A 158 0.71 -26.01 22.37
N ASN A 159 -0.53 -25.51 22.20
CA ASN A 159 -1.73 -26.19 22.68
C ASN A 159 -1.92 -27.56 22.04
N TYR A 160 -1.72 -27.69 20.72
CA TYR A 160 -1.78 -28.98 20.03
C TYR A 160 -0.63 -29.90 20.44
N TYR A 161 0.56 -29.39 20.69
CA TYR A 161 1.66 -30.17 21.22
C TYR A 161 1.32 -30.79 22.61
N ASN A 162 0.74 -29.96 23.50
CA ASN A 162 0.27 -30.41 24.79
C ASN A 162 -0.83 -31.51 24.66
N ALA A 163 -1.78 -31.31 23.73
CA ALA A 163 -2.81 -32.30 23.45
C ALA A 163 -2.22 -33.64 22.97
N VAL A 164 -1.17 -33.62 22.13
CA VAL A 164 -0.43 -34.82 21.69
C VAL A 164 0.25 -35.51 22.88
N LEU A 165 0.87 -34.73 23.79
CA LEU A 165 1.50 -35.30 24.99
C LEU A 165 0.46 -36.01 25.89
N LEU A 166 -0.68 -35.38 26.11
CA LEU A 166 -1.78 -35.91 26.91
C LEU A 166 -2.37 -37.20 26.27
N SER A 167 -2.61 -37.20 24.97
CA SER A 167 -3.14 -38.38 24.27
C SER A 167 -2.12 -39.52 24.17
N LYS A 168 -0.82 -39.20 24.08
CA LYS A 168 0.27 -40.18 24.12
C LYS A 168 0.33 -40.90 25.47
N GLU A 169 0.24 -40.11 26.56
CA GLU A 169 0.24 -40.66 27.92
C GLU A 169 -1.00 -41.53 28.18
N ARG A 170 -2.18 -41.09 27.70
CA ARG A 170 -3.40 -41.91 27.78
C ARG A 170 -3.25 -43.22 26.99
N LEU A 171 -2.68 -43.19 25.78
CA LEU A 171 -2.42 -44.39 24.99
C LEU A 171 -1.52 -45.35 25.74
N ARG A 172 -0.44 -44.85 26.37
CA ARG A 172 0.48 -45.68 27.19
C ARG A 172 -0.25 -46.37 28.33
N ILE A 173 -1.09 -45.65 29.08
CA ILE A 173 -1.86 -46.21 30.19
C ILE A 173 -2.85 -47.28 29.71
N VAL A 174 -3.55 -47.02 28.59
CA VAL A 174 -4.51 -47.97 28.02
C VAL A 174 -3.81 -49.22 27.49
N GLU A 175 -2.64 -49.09 26.88
CA GLU A 175 -1.83 -50.21 26.39
C GLU A 175 -1.37 -51.11 27.54
N GLU A 176 -0.87 -50.53 28.64
CA GLU A 176 -0.48 -51.29 29.82
C GLU A 176 -1.66 -52.06 30.43
N ARG A 177 -2.83 -51.38 30.57
CA ARG A 177 -4.05 -52.00 31.11
C ARG A 177 -4.63 -53.06 30.19
N TYR A 178 -4.50 -52.93 28.87
CA TYR A 178 -4.88 -53.94 27.89
C TYR A 178 -3.98 -55.17 28.01
N ASN A 179 -2.66 -55.00 28.15
CA ASN A 179 -1.72 -56.08 28.26
C ASN A 179 -1.93 -56.97 29.53
N ILE A 180 -2.42 -56.35 30.62
CA ILE A 180 -2.79 -57.09 31.83
C ILE A 180 -4.24 -57.61 31.85
N GLY A 181 -4.98 -57.38 30.73
CA GLY A 181 -6.36 -57.84 30.55
C GLY A 181 -7.45 -57.04 31.24
N SER A 182 -7.10 -55.80 31.73
CA SER A 182 -8.04 -54.91 32.43
C SER A 182 -8.86 -54.03 31.45
N PHE A 183 -8.38 -53.79 30.25
CA PHE A 183 -9.06 -53.03 29.20
C PHE A 183 -9.30 -53.85 27.94
N SER A 184 -10.36 -53.49 27.17
CA SER A 184 -10.71 -54.16 25.94
C SER A 184 -9.79 -53.76 24.78
N ARG A 185 -9.76 -54.60 23.74
CA ARG A 185 -9.09 -54.25 22.47
C ARG A 185 -9.69 -53.01 21.84
N LEU A 186 -10.98 -52.75 22.05
CA LEU A 186 -11.68 -51.56 21.55
C LEU A 186 -11.12 -50.29 22.19
N ASP A 187 -10.94 -50.26 23.51
CA ASP A 187 -10.36 -49.10 24.25
C ASP A 187 -8.95 -48.79 23.76
N TYR A 188 -8.13 -49.84 23.55
CA TYR A 188 -6.79 -49.66 23.01
C TYR A 188 -6.78 -49.08 21.59
N GLN A 189 -7.63 -49.62 20.69
CA GLN A 189 -7.71 -49.08 19.32
C GLN A 189 -8.24 -47.64 19.32
N GLN A 190 -9.23 -47.31 20.17
CA GLN A 190 -9.76 -45.94 20.29
C GLN A 190 -8.66 -44.95 20.76
N ALA A 191 -7.90 -45.30 21.79
CA ALA A 191 -6.81 -44.46 22.27
C ALA A 191 -5.75 -44.22 21.20
N LYS A 192 -5.47 -45.21 20.34
CA LYS A 192 -4.55 -45.09 19.21
C LYS A 192 -5.09 -44.17 18.11
N VAL A 193 -6.38 -44.27 17.79
CA VAL A 193 -7.04 -43.37 16.85
C VAL A 193 -6.98 -41.92 17.34
N ASP A 194 -7.28 -41.70 18.62
CA ASP A 194 -7.25 -40.36 19.24
C ASP A 194 -5.84 -39.76 19.22
N PHE A 195 -4.80 -40.52 19.57
CA PHE A 195 -3.41 -40.09 19.50
C PHE A 195 -3.00 -39.68 18.05
N ASN A 196 -3.41 -40.52 17.07
CA ASN A 196 -3.12 -40.25 15.66
C ASN A 196 -3.84 -38.97 15.17
N ALA A 197 -5.09 -38.73 15.62
CA ALA A 197 -5.87 -37.56 15.29
C ALA A 197 -5.22 -36.29 15.86
N ASP A 198 -4.81 -36.31 17.13
CA ASP A 198 -4.12 -35.18 17.76
C ASP A 198 -2.75 -34.91 17.10
N SER A 199 -2.01 -35.98 16.78
CA SER A 199 -0.73 -35.86 16.05
C SER A 199 -0.91 -35.24 14.64
N ALA A 200 -1.98 -35.62 13.94
CA ALA A 200 -2.30 -35.06 12.63
C ALA A 200 -2.62 -33.56 12.72
N GLN A 201 -3.37 -33.14 13.75
CA GLN A 201 -3.66 -31.70 13.98
C GLN A 201 -2.37 -30.91 14.31
N TYR A 202 -1.49 -31.45 15.12
CA TYR A 202 -0.20 -30.84 15.41
C TYR A 202 0.66 -30.66 14.15
N ILE A 203 0.77 -31.70 13.30
CA ILE A 203 1.52 -31.62 12.03
C ILE A 203 0.91 -30.53 11.12
N LYS A 204 -0.43 -30.49 11.00
CA LYS A 204 -1.11 -29.48 10.21
C LYS A 204 -0.84 -28.07 10.73
N GLN A 205 -0.84 -27.88 12.05
CA GLN A 205 -0.57 -26.58 12.65
C GLN A 205 0.90 -26.14 12.44
N GLN A 206 1.85 -27.06 12.35
CA GLN A 206 3.24 -26.73 12.00
C GLN A 206 3.33 -26.03 10.63
N GLU A 207 2.57 -26.49 9.64
CA GLU A 207 2.49 -25.86 8.32
C GLU A 207 1.93 -24.42 8.44
N VAL A 208 0.86 -24.21 9.21
CA VAL A 208 0.27 -22.90 9.42
C VAL A 208 1.25 -21.91 10.05
N VAL A 209 2.03 -22.36 11.06
CA VAL A 209 3.08 -21.54 11.69
C VAL A 209 4.18 -21.18 10.69
N ILE A 210 4.58 -22.09 9.82
CA ILE A 210 5.57 -21.80 8.78
C ILE A 210 5.03 -20.77 7.80
N THR A 211 3.78 -20.90 7.37
CA THR A 211 3.14 -19.99 6.41
C THR A 211 3.01 -18.57 7.00
N SER A 212 2.52 -18.41 8.23
CA SER A 212 2.42 -17.10 8.88
C SER A 212 3.80 -16.46 9.11
N ARG A 213 4.83 -17.28 9.44
CA ARG A 213 6.21 -16.79 9.52
C ARG A 213 6.72 -16.25 8.18
N ILE A 214 6.45 -16.96 7.07
CA ILE A 214 6.83 -16.52 5.72
C ILE A 214 6.15 -15.21 5.38
N ALA A 215 4.85 -15.04 5.69
CA ALA A 215 4.12 -13.81 5.46
C ALA A 215 4.72 -12.64 6.25
N LEU A 216 5.07 -12.84 7.52
CA LEU A 216 5.71 -11.82 8.33
C LEU A 216 7.11 -11.45 7.78
N ASN A 217 7.91 -12.43 7.34
CA ASN A 217 9.20 -12.19 6.71
C ASN A 217 9.08 -11.39 5.41
N GLU A 218 8.07 -11.70 4.58
CA GLU A 218 7.75 -10.96 3.35
C GLU A 218 7.43 -9.50 3.65
N MET A 219 6.59 -9.23 4.63
CA MET A 219 6.25 -7.85 5.03
C MET A 219 7.48 -7.07 5.51
N MET A 220 8.41 -7.72 6.22
CA MET A 220 9.68 -7.13 6.64
C MET A 220 10.71 -7.01 5.50
N ALA A 221 10.38 -7.48 4.29
CA ALA A 221 11.28 -7.56 3.14
C ALA A 221 12.59 -8.32 3.43
N ILE A 222 12.48 -9.43 4.19
CA ILE A 222 13.61 -10.35 4.41
C ILE A 222 13.79 -11.16 3.13
N GLU A 223 14.94 -11.00 2.46
CA GLU A 223 15.22 -11.64 1.17
C GLU A 223 15.06 -13.17 1.24
N GLN A 224 15.54 -13.79 2.32
CA GLN A 224 15.33 -15.22 2.57
C GLN A 224 14.06 -15.43 3.40
N VAL A 225 12.89 -15.43 2.76
CA VAL A 225 11.58 -15.54 3.42
C VAL A 225 11.39 -16.75 4.31
N TYR A 226 12.19 -17.82 4.11
CA TYR A 226 12.17 -19.03 4.94
C TYR A 226 13.01 -18.93 6.21
N THR A 227 13.69 -17.80 6.46
CA THR A 227 14.52 -17.59 7.65
C THR A 227 13.70 -17.88 8.92
N PRO A 228 14.21 -18.73 9.82
CA PRO A 228 13.53 -19.01 11.08
C PRO A 228 13.58 -17.77 11.99
N ILE A 229 12.41 -17.24 12.30
CA ILE A 229 12.23 -16.16 13.28
C ILE A 229 11.26 -16.59 14.37
N THR A 230 11.31 -15.92 15.51
CA THR A 230 10.35 -16.07 16.61
C THR A 230 10.03 -14.71 17.21
N THR A 231 8.91 -14.59 17.92
CA THR A 231 8.54 -13.38 18.66
C THR A 231 9.07 -13.45 20.09
N VAL A 232 9.37 -12.30 20.67
CA VAL A 232 9.74 -12.18 22.11
C VAL A 232 8.52 -12.39 22.98
N GLU A 233 7.37 -11.85 22.54
CA GLU A 233 6.11 -11.94 23.28
C GLU A 233 5.60 -13.37 23.31
N THR A 234 5.04 -13.74 24.46
CA THR A 234 4.46 -15.06 24.74
C THR A 234 2.96 -15.02 24.98
N THR A 235 2.37 -13.84 25.01
CA THR A 235 0.94 -13.59 25.22
C THR A 235 0.47 -12.46 24.31
N ILE A 236 -0.82 -12.46 23.96
CA ILE A 236 -1.44 -11.36 23.23
C ILE A 236 -2.03 -10.40 24.27
N GLU A 237 -1.35 -9.28 24.45
CA GLU A 237 -1.84 -8.23 25.34
C GLU A 237 -2.78 -7.29 24.58
N VAL A 238 -3.94 -7.02 25.16
CA VAL A 238 -4.98 -6.16 24.61
C VAL A 238 -5.13 -4.94 25.48
N ASP A 239 -5.12 -3.75 24.89
CA ASP A 239 -5.49 -2.53 25.59
C ASP A 239 -7.01 -2.51 25.82
N THR A 240 -7.43 -2.44 27.07
CA THR A 240 -8.84 -2.38 27.47
C THR A 240 -9.28 -0.97 27.87
N THR A 241 -8.43 0.04 27.68
CA THR A 241 -8.65 1.42 28.14
C THR A 241 -9.09 2.38 27.06
N LEU A 242 -9.28 1.91 25.82
CA LEU A 242 -9.70 2.74 24.69
C LEU A 242 -11.02 3.47 24.99
N ASN A 243 -11.12 4.72 24.51
CA ASN A 243 -12.30 5.56 24.71
C ASN A 243 -12.92 5.98 23.37
N PHE A 244 -14.19 5.64 23.15
CA PHE A 244 -14.91 5.92 21.90
C PHE A 244 -14.93 7.41 21.53
N ILE A 245 -15.18 8.30 22.51
CA ILE A 245 -15.27 9.75 22.25
C ILE A 245 -13.92 10.31 21.83
N HIS A 246 -12.83 9.83 22.46
CA HIS A 246 -11.47 10.21 22.07
C HIS A 246 -11.18 9.76 20.63
N LEU A 247 -11.38 8.48 20.31
CA LEU A 247 -11.16 7.92 18.97
C LEU A 247 -12.01 8.63 17.89
N TRP A 248 -13.24 8.99 18.25
CA TRP A 248 -14.13 9.75 17.37
C TRP A 248 -13.58 11.12 17.00
N ASN A 249 -13.13 11.88 18.00
CA ASN A 249 -12.57 13.20 17.77
C ASN A 249 -11.24 13.11 17.01
N SER A 250 -10.40 12.17 17.37
CA SER A 250 -9.13 11.92 16.69
C SER A 250 -9.34 11.55 15.22
N MET A 251 -10.32 10.69 14.91
CA MET A 251 -10.67 10.35 13.52
C MET A 251 -10.98 11.59 12.69
N LEU A 252 -11.76 12.53 13.21
CA LEU A 252 -12.12 13.74 12.46
C LEU A 252 -10.94 14.67 12.19
N GLU A 253 -9.93 14.67 13.07
CA GLU A 253 -8.78 15.55 13.00
C GLU A 253 -7.58 14.92 12.30
N ASN A 254 -7.34 13.64 12.53
CA ASN A 254 -6.07 12.97 12.18
C ASN A 254 -6.17 11.91 11.09
N ASN A 255 -7.38 11.48 10.69
CA ASN A 255 -7.53 10.44 9.70
C ASN A 255 -6.99 10.86 8.33
N ALA A 256 -6.03 10.10 7.78
CA ALA A 256 -5.33 10.40 6.55
C ALA A 256 -6.24 10.39 5.31
N GLU A 257 -7.29 9.57 5.27
CA GLU A 257 -8.26 9.55 4.16
C GLU A 257 -9.09 10.83 4.12
N LEU A 258 -9.49 11.37 5.30
CA LEU A 258 -10.19 12.66 5.38
C LEU A 258 -9.28 13.81 4.92
N MET A 259 -8.01 13.78 5.28
CA MET A 259 -7.02 14.76 4.79
C MET A 259 -6.88 14.69 3.27
N LEU A 260 -6.83 13.49 2.69
CA LEU A 260 -6.82 13.30 1.22
C LEU A 260 -8.08 13.85 0.56
N ALA A 261 -9.25 13.65 1.16
CA ALA A 261 -10.51 14.21 0.66
C ALA A 261 -10.50 15.75 0.69
N ASP A 262 -9.90 16.37 1.72
CA ASP A 262 -9.74 17.82 1.82
C ASP A 262 -8.74 18.37 0.78
N HIS A 263 -7.62 17.69 0.50
CA HIS A 263 -6.71 18.02 -0.60
C HIS A 263 -7.41 17.95 -1.96
N ASN A 264 -8.18 16.90 -2.23
CA ASN A 264 -8.96 16.77 -3.46
C ASN A 264 -9.98 17.88 -3.63
N LYS A 265 -10.65 18.30 -2.56
CA LYS A 265 -11.56 19.44 -2.56
C LYS A 265 -10.82 20.75 -2.87
N ALA A 266 -9.61 20.96 -2.32
CA ALA A 266 -8.77 22.12 -2.59
C ALA A 266 -8.34 22.13 -4.07
N ILE A 267 -7.92 21.00 -4.64
CA ILE A 267 -7.55 20.85 -6.05
C ILE A 267 -8.75 21.18 -6.96
N THR A 268 -9.94 20.67 -6.65
CA THR A 268 -11.16 20.96 -7.42
C THR A 268 -11.51 22.45 -7.41
N ASN A 269 -11.34 23.14 -6.28
CA ASN A 269 -11.49 24.60 -6.19
C ASN A 269 -10.46 25.35 -7.04
N LEU A 270 -9.22 24.85 -7.12
CA LEU A 270 -8.19 25.43 -7.99
C LEU A 270 -8.50 25.18 -9.47
N ASP A 271 -9.08 24.03 -9.83
CA ASP A 271 -9.54 23.78 -11.21
C ASP A 271 -10.66 24.77 -11.62
N TYR A 272 -11.60 25.05 -10.73
CA TYR A 272 -12.59 26.10 -10.97
C TYR A 272 -11.93 27.49 -11.23
N LYS A 273 -10.92 27.86 -10.43
CA LYS A 273 -10.16 29.10 -10.65
C LYS A 273 -9.44 29.12 -12.00
N LYS A 274 -8.93 27.97 -12.49
CA LYS A 274 -8.36 27.85 -13.84
C LYS A 274 -9.39 28.06 -14.93
N VAL A 275 -10.61 27.56 -14.75
CA VAL A 275 -11.71 27.86 -15.69
C VAL A 275 -12.01 29.35 -15.72
N LEU A 276 -12.07 30.00 -14.56
CA LEU A 276 -12.28 31.45 -14.47
C LEU A 276 -11.15 32.27 -15.11
N SER A 277 -9.93 31.76 -15.16
CA SER A 277 -8.78 32.47 -15.74
C SER A 277 -8.99 32.87 -17.20
N ARG A 278 -9.84 32.15 -17.94
CA ARG A 278 -10.21 32.44 -19.33
C ARG A 278 -10.99 33.78 -19.50
N ASN A 279 -11.46 34.34 -18.39
CA ASN A 279 -12.13 35.67 -18.40
C ASN A 279 -11.15 36.83 -18.39
N TYR A 280 -9.85 36.56 -18.39
CA TYR A 280 -8.81 37.57 -18.35
C TYR A 280 -8.00 37.59 -19.65
N PRO A 281 -7.33 38.69 -19.99
CA PRO A 281 -6.42 38.75 -21.13
C PRO A 281 -5.20 37.84 -20.90
N TYR A 282 -4.49 37.53 -21.98
CA TYR A 282 -3.19 36.89 -21.90
C TYR A 282 -2.11 37.76 -22.57
N LEU A 283 -0.88 37.59 -22.09
CA LEU A 283 0.32 38.25 -22.61
C LEU A 283 1.37 37.17 -22.89
N LYS A 284 1.76 37.06 -24.16
CA LYS A 284 2.81 36.15 -24.62
C LYS A 284 3.94 36.94 -25.25
N LEU A 285 5.16 36.48 -25.00
CA LEU A 285 6.37 36.96 -25.63
C LEU A 285 6.96 35.80 -26.42
N ASN A 286 7.26 36.04 -27.70
CA ASN A 286 8.01 35.11 -28.53
C ASN A 286 9.21 35.85 -29.10
N ALA A 287 10.37 35.26 -29.10
CA ALA A 287 11.58 35.78 -29.69
C ALA A 287 12.32 34.60 -30.39
N GLY A 288 12.83 34.86 -31.58
CA GLY A 288 13.52 33.84 -32.33
C GLY A 288 14.70 34.42 -33.13
N TYR A 289 15.61 33.54 -33.48
CA TYR A 289 16.69 33.83 -34.43
C TYR A 289 16.82 32.65 -35.38
N ASP A 290 16.58 32.94 -36.67
CA ASP A 290 16.50 31.92 -37.70
C ASP A 290 17.54 32.15 -38.79
N TYR A 291 18.08 31.05 -39.31
CA TYR A 291 18.84 30.98 -40.55
C TYR A 291 18.07 30.12 -41.53
N ALA A 292 17.92 30.60 -42.80
CA ALA A 292 17.28 29.86 -43.87
C ALA A 292 18.12 29.89 -45.12
N TYR A 293 18.31 28.70 -45.74
CA TYR A 293 18.87 28.53 -47.07
C TYR A 293 17.80 28.01 -48.00
N ASN A 294 17.44 28.84 -48.99
CA ASN A 294 16.46 28.52 -49.99
C ASN A 294 17.17 28.23 -51.31
N ASN A 295 16.82 27.12 -51.92
CA ASN A 295 17.26 26.77 -53.28
C ASN A 295 16.05 26.72 -54.21
N TYR A 296 16.09 27.48 -55.25
CA TYR A 296 14.98 27.67 -56.20
C TYR A 296 15.28 26.90 -57.47
N GLY A 297 14.37 26.04 -57.91
CA GLY A 297 14.53 25.23 -59.14
C GLY A 297 14.31 26.09 -60.43
N LYS A 298 13.63 27.24 -60.30
CA LYS A 298 13.37 28.19 -61.41
C LYS A 298 13.23 29.59 -60.86
N GLY A 299 13.52 30.57 -61.72
CA GLY A 299 13.39 32.01 -61.40
C GLY A 299 14.72 32.77 -61.55
N THR A 300 14.73 34.01 -61.12
CA THR A 300 15.90 34.92 -61.21
C THR A 300 17.04 34.56 -60.27
N TYR A 301 16.74 33.90 -59.18
CA TYR A 301 17.70 33.49 -58.16
C TYR A 301 17.83 31.98 -58.12
N MET A 302 19.06 31.46 -58.02
CA MET A 302 19.33 30.03 -57.82
C MET A 302 19.22 29.67 -56.31
N HIS A 303 19.76 30.51 -55.45
CA HIS A 303 19.71 30.30 -54.01
C HIS A 303 19.64 31.65 -53.27
N ARG A 304 19.10 31.61 -52.07
CA ARG A 304 19.03 32.75 -51.17
C ARG A 304 19.31 32.27 -49.72
N ASN A 305 20.30 32.90 -49.08
CA ASN A 305 20.51 32.75 -47.65
C ASN A 305 19.88 33.94 -46.95
N GLY A 306 19.27 33.66 -45.84
CA GLY A 306 18.71 34.68 -44.96
C GLY A 306 18.96 34.33 -43.51
N TRP A 307 19.25 35.30 -42.73
CA TRP A 307 19.28 35.18 -41.27
C TRP A 307 18.56 36.40 -40.69
N GLY A 308 17.92 36.18 -39.54
CA GLY A 308 17.18 37.27 -38.91
C GLY A 308 16.70 36.92 -37.51
N GLY A 309 16.58 37.93 -36.69
CA GLY A 309 15.93 37.83 -35.40
C GLY A 309 14.54 38.46 -35.46
N ASN A 310 13.61 37.83 -34.79
CA ASN A 310 12.24 38.34 -34.58
C ASN A 310 11.92 38.41 -33.10
N ALA A 311 11.17 39.38 -32.67
CA ALA A 311 10.59 39.45 -31.35
C ALA A 311 9.15 39.94 -31.46
N SER A 312 8.24 39.27 -30.77
CA SER A 312 6.83 39.70 -30.77
C SER A 312 6.23 39.62 -29.39
N VAL A 313 5.39 40.59 -29.09
CA VAL A 313 4.55 40.61 -27.88
C VAL A 313 3.11 40.51 -28.33
N THR A 314 2.41 39.49 -27.89
CA THR A 314 1.01 39.28 -28.22
C THR A 314 0.15 39.47 -26.98
N ILE A 315 -0.74 40.45 -27.02
CA ILE A 315 -1.80 40.64 -26.03
C ILE A 315 -3.10 40.14 -26.67
N GLY A 316 -3.78 39.22 -26.03
CA GLY A 316 -5.04 38.68 -26.54
C GLY A 316 -6.08 38.58 -25.44
N PHE A 317 -7.33 38.63 -25.86
CA PHE A 317 -8.49 38.44 -24.99
C PHE A 317 -9.57 37.67 -25.75
N ASN A 318 -10.04 36.59 -25.14
CA ASN A 318 -11.13 35.81 -25.75
C ASN A 318 -12.47 36.47 -25.44
N ILE A 319 -13.04 37.18 -26.43
CA ILE A 319 -14.29 37.95 -26.31
C ILE A 319 -15.48 36.98 -26.15
N TRP A 320 -15.52 35.91 -26.90
CA TRP A 320 -16.63 34.94 -26.85
C TRP A 320 -16.13 33.50 -27.02
N ASP A 321 -16.60 32.63 -26.13
CA ASP A 321 -16.37 31.20 -26.15
C ASP A 321 -17.65 30.49 -25.63
N GLY A 322 -18.36 29.80 -26.54
CA GLY A 322 -19.60 29.08 -26.21
C GLY A 322 -19.44 28.02 -25.15
N ASN A 323 -18.23 27.45 -24.96
CA ASN A 323 -17.94 26.42 -23.96
C ASN A 323 -17.74 26.98 -22.54
N ARG A 324 -17.40 28.28 -22.39
CA ARG A 324 -17.04 28.90 -21.11
C ARG A 324 -18.12 28.72 -20.02
N ARG A 325 -19.39 28.93 -20.39
CA ARG A 325 -20.53 28.77 -19.45
C ARG A 325 -20.72 27.33 -19.02
N ARG A 326 -20.56 26.40 -19.96
CA ARG A 326 -20.65 24.96 -19.69
C ARG A 326 -19.52 24.52 -18.74
N GLU A 327 -18.29 24.86 -19.05
CA GLU A 327 -17.11 24.49 -18.24
C GLU A 327 -17.20 25.08 -16.82
N LYS A 328 -17.63 26.34 -16.69
CA LYS A 328 -17.87 26.96 -15.38
C LYS A 328 -18.90 26.17 -14.57
N ARG A 329 -20.05 25.86 -15.18
CA ARG A 329 -21.11 25.08 -14.51
C ARG A 329 -20.65 23.66 -14.13
N ASN A 330 -19.91 23.01 -15.01
CA ASN A 330 -19.35 21.68 -14.71
C ASN A 330 -18.34 21.75 -13.55
N ALA A 331 -17.52 22.77 -13.47
CA ALA A 331 -16.58 22.96 -12.37
C ALA A 331 -17.30 23.29 -11.04
N GLU A 332 -18.42 24.04 -11.08
CA GLU A 332 -19.28 24.26 -9.91
C GLU A 332 -19.91 22.95 -9.41
N ILE A 333 -20.37 22.09 -10.32
CA ILE A 333 -20.88 20.74 -9.98
C ILE A 333 -19.74 19.87 -9.40
N ALA A 334 -18.52 19.97 -9.96
CA ALA A 334 -17.38 19.22 -9.44
C ALA A 334 -17.03 19.62 -7.99
N ILE A 335 -17.13 20.91 -7.64
CA ILE A 335 -16.96 21.37 -6.24
C ILE A 335 -18.04 20.77 -5.33
N GLU A 336 -19.29 20.76 -5.78
CA GLU A 336 -20.38 20.16 -5.01
C GLU A 336 -20.19 18.66 -4.82
N ASN A 337 -19.82 17.94 -5.89
CA ASN A 337 -19.46 16.54 -5.82
C ASN A 337 -18.31 16.26 -4.83
N GLY A 338 -17.29 17.14 -4.80
CA GLY A 338 -16.19 17.02 -3.84
C GLY A 338 -16.64 17.15 -2.38
N LYS A 339 -17.60 18.02 -2.10
CA LYS A 339 -18.22 18.14 -0.76
C LYS A 339 -18.99 16.87 -0.39
N LEU A 340 -19.85 16.40 -1.30
CA LEU A 340 -20.65 15.18 -1.09
C LEU A 340 -19.77 13.95 -0.90
N GLN A 341 -18.66 13.84 -1.64
CA GLN A 341 -17.70 12.76 -1.46
C GLN A 341 -17.06 12.78 -0.07
N ARG A 342 -16.69 13.97 0.44
CA ARG A 342 -16.16 14.10 1.80
C ARG A 342 -17.22 13.74 2.85
N GLU A 343 -18.44 14.20 2.71
CA GLU A 343 -19.54 13.88 3.61
C GLU A 343 -19.87 12.39 3.62
N LYS A 344 -19.86 11.76 2.43
CA LYS A 344 -19.99 10.30 2.29
C LYS A 344 -18.87 9.57 3.02
N LEU A 345 -17.62 10.02 2.87
CA LEU A 345 -16.46 9.40 3.55
C LEU A 345 -16.58 9.53 5.07
N VAL A 346 -16.95 10.71 5.60
CA VAL A 346 -17.19 10.90 7.03
C VAL A 346 -18.27 9.93 7.54
N LEU A 347 -19.37 9.75 6.78
CA LEU A 347 -20.42 8.81 7.14
C LEU A 347 -19.94 7.36 7.14
N SER A 348 -19.11 6.96 6.15
CA SER A 348 -18.52 5.62 6.08
C SER A 348 -17.61 5.36 7.27
N LEU A 349 -16.64 6.24 7.52
CA LEU A 349 -15.70 6.11 8.65
C LEU A 349 -16.44 6.09 9.99
N LYS A 350 -17.54 6.83 10.10
CA LYS A 350 -18.42 6.83 11.25
C LYS A 350 -19.06 5.46 11.49
N ALA A 351 -19.56 4.84 10.42
CA ALA A 351 -20.13 3.50 10.49
C ALA A 351 -19.07 2.44 10.81
N ASP A 352 -17.88 2.55 10.19
CA ASP A 352 -16.76 1.63 10.40
C ASP A 352 -16.24 1.71 11.84
N LEU A 353 -16.03 2.93 12.36
CA LEU A 353 -15.63 3.14 13.76
C LEU A 353 -16.69 2.59 14.73
N GLY A 354 -17.98 2.85 14.47
CA GLY A 354 -19.07 2.33 15.30
C GLY A 354 -19.16 0.80 15.31
N ASN A 355 -19.00 0.17 14.15
CA ASN A 355 -19.01 -1.28 14.02
C ASN A 355 -17.78 -1.92 14.72
N MET A 356 -16.57 -1.33 14.53
CA MET A 356 -15.38 -1.82 15.19
C MET A 356 -15.43 -1.64 16.71
N TRP A 357 -15.97 -0.52 17.17
CA TRP A 357 -16.19 -0.29 18.59
C TRP A 357 -17.11 -1.32 19.21
N GLN A 358 -18.25 -1.61 18.57
CA GLN A 358 -19.19 -2.61 19.06
C GLN A 358 -18.57 -4.02 19.08
N ALA A 359 -17.76 -4.36 18.07
CA ALA A 359 -17.03 -5.62 18.04
C ALA A 359 -15.99 -5.68 19.17
N TYR A 360 -15.26 -4.59 19.40
CA TYR A 360 -14.28 -4.48 20.48
C TYR A 360 -14.91 -4.65 21.87
N GLU A 361 -16.01 -3.97 22.17
CA GLU A 361 -16.75 -4.13 23.45
C GLU A 361 -17.25 -5.57 23.65
N ASN A 362 -17.81 -6.17 22.61
CA ASN A 362 -18.27 -7.56 22.67
C ASN A 362 -17.10 -8.52 22.90
N ASN A 363 -15.98 -8.32 22.22
CA ASN A 363 -14.79 -9.17 22.36
C ASN A 363 -14.17 -9.05 23.76
N ILE A 364 -14.17 -7.86 24.39
CA ILE A 364 -13.72 -7.71 25.79
C ILE A 364 -14.60 -8.54 26.73
N GLN A 365 -15.94 -8.54 26.54
CA GLN A 365 -16.82 -9.36 27.34
C GLN A 365 -16.56 -10.86 27.13
N LEU A 366 -16.40 -11.28 25.87
CA LEU A 366 -16.04 -12.66 25.51
C LEU A 366 -14.67 -13.06 26.09
N LEU A 367 -13.69 -12.18 26.05
CA LEU A 367 -12.35 -12.41 26.62
C LEU A 367 -12.42 -12.74 28.10
N ASN A 368 -13.19 -11.97 28.86
CA ASN A 368 -13.38 -12.22 30.28
C ASN A 368 -14.09 -13.56 30.55
N LEU A 369 -15.10 -13.91 29.74
CA LEU A 369 -15.81 -15.16 29.82
C LEU A 369 -14.89 -16.36 29.50
N GLU A 370 -14.14 -16.29 28.40
CA GLU A 370 -13.28 -17.40 27.95
C GLU A 370 -12.06 -17.60 28.91
N LYS A 371 -11.56 -16.55 29.54
CA LYS A 371 -10.56 -16.67 30.62
C LYS A 371 -11.10 -17.54 31.78
N LEU A 372 -12.33 -17.31 32.19
CA LEU A 372 -12.98 -18.15 33.23
C LEU A 372 -13.25 -19.58 32.72
N ASN A 373 -13.66 -19.71 31.46
CA ASN A 373 -13.91 -21.02 30.85
C ASN A 373 -12.64 -21.88 30.80
N VAL A 374 -11.47 -21.29 30.47
CA VAL A 374 -10.21 -22.03 30.47
C VAL A 374 -9.83 -22.50 31.88
N ILE A 375 -10.01 -21.65 32.90
CA ILE A 375 -9.75 -22.04 34.30
C ILE A 375 -10.61 -23.23 34.68
N THR A 376 -11.94 -23.16 34.46
CA THR A 376 -12.89 -24.23 34.77
C THR A 376 -12.63 -25.50 33.96
N ALA A 377 -12.29 -25.37 32.65
CA ALA A 377 -11.97 -26.53 31.82
C ALA A 377 -10.68 -27.23 32.25
N ARG A 378 -9.69 -26.46 32.73
CA ARG A 378 -8.43 -27.00 33.26
C ARG A 378 -8.65 -27.75 34.56
N GLU A 379 -9.41 -27.19 35.50
CA GLU A 379 -9.80 -27.87 36.74
C GLU A 379 -10.58 -29.18 36.44
N ASN A 380 -11.56 -29.10 35.53
CA ASN A 380 -12.31 -30.30 35.12
C ASN A 380 -11.43 -31.37 34.52
N HIS A 381 -10.45 -30.98 33.68
CA HIS A 381 -9.50 -31.92 33.09
C HIS A 381 -8.61 -32.58 34.16
N GLU A 382 -8.11 -31.83 35.14
CA GLU A 382 -7.28 -32.41 36.23
C GLU A 382 -8.10 -33.38 37.09
N ILE A 383 -9.35 -33.05 37.47
CA ILE A 383 -10.24 -33.93 38.17
C ILE A 383 -10.53 -35.23 37.38
N ALA A 384 -10.80 -35.08 36.06
CA ALA A 384 -11.07 -36.19 35.19
C ALA A 384 -9.82 -37.12 35.06
N LYS A 385 -8.64 -36.56 34.99
CA LYS A 385 -7.37 -37.25 34.94
C LYS A 385 -7.12 -38.08 36.23
N GLU A 386 -7.32 -37.51 37.38
CA GLU A 386 -7.18 -38.19 38.68
C GLU A 386 -8.15 -39.39 38.77
N ARG A 387 -9.43 -39.17 38.47
CA ARG A 387 -10.45 -40.23 38.48
C ARG A 387 -10.16 -41.34 37.48
N TYR A 388 -9.67 -40.96 36.26
CA TYR A 388 -9.27 -41.93 35.25
C TYR A 388 -8.09 -42.81 35.71
N MET A 389 -7.13 -42.21 36.40
CA MET A 389 -5.98 -42.96 36.98
C MET A 389 -6.43 -43.96 38.06
N LEU A 390 -7.45 -43.59 38.88
CA LEU A 390 -8.05 -44.46 39.87
C LEU A 390 -8.93 -45.58 39.28
N GLY A 391 -9.34 -45.43 38.02
CA GLY A 391 -10.24 -46.36 37.33
C GLY A 391 -11.72 -46.03 37.48
N ASP A 392 -12.05 -44.87 38.05
CA ASP A 392 -13.43 -44.41 38.33
C ASP A 392 -14.03 -43.59 37.17
N LEU A 393 -13.29 -43.42 36.07
CA LEU A 393 -13.74 -42.67 34.88
C LEU A 393 -13.45 -43.47 33.62
N SER A 394 -14.37 -43.40 32.63
CA SER A 394 -14.17 -44.06 31.34
C SER A 394 -13.19 -43.32 30.47
N GLY A 395 -12.58 -44.00 29.48
CA GLY A 395 -11.67 -43.38 28.51
C GLY A 395 -12.35 -42.31 27.62
N ILE A 396 -13.68 -42.47 27.38
CA ILE A 396 -14.50 -41.50 26.62
C ILE A 396 -14.67 -40.19 27.41
N GLU A 397 -15.03 -40.29 28.68
CA GLU A 397 -15.19 -39.10 29.55
C GLU A 397 -13.86 -38.34 29.73
N MET A 398 -12.74 -39.09 29.91
CA MET A 398 -11.42 -38.49 29.97
C MET A 398 -11.07 -37.76 28.64
N ARG A 399 -11.41 -38.35 27.49
CA ARG A 399 -11.22 -37.71 26.16
C ARG A 399 -12.03 -36.46 26.02
N GLU A 400 -13.28 -36.46 26.45
CA GLU A 400 -14.16 -35.29 26.41
C GLU A 400 -13.62 -34.14 27.29
N ALA A 401 -13.09 -34.41 28.45
CA ALA A 401 -12.44 -33.42 29.30
C ALA A 401 -11.19 -32.84 28.64
N GLN A 402 -10.34 -33.67 28.00
CA GLN A 402 -9.17 -33.19 27.23
C GLN A 402 -9.57 -32.29 26.05
N GLN A 403 -10.58 -32.72 25.28
CA GLN A 403 -11.08 -31.93 24.15
C GLN A 403 -11.75 -30.63 24.58
N SER A 404 -12.44 -30.65 25.74
CA SER A 404 -13.08 -29.47 26.30
C SER A 404 -12.04 -28.42 26.70
N LEU A 405 -10.92 -28.83 27.34
CA LEU A 405 -9.82 -27.97 27.66
C LEU A 405 -9.18 -27.37 26.40
N LEU A 406 -8.84 -28.21 25.42
CA LEU A 406 -8.24 -27.75 24.15
C LEU A 406 -9.14 -26.75 23.45
N ARG A 407 -10.45 -27.03 23.36
CA ARG A 407 -11.44 -26.11 22.74
C ARG A 407 -11.55 -24.78 23.50
N ALA A 408 -11.48 -24.80 24.84
CA ALA A 408 -11.49 -23.58 25.64
C ALA A 408 -10.24 -22.74 25.42
N GLU A 409 -9.04 -23.35 25.40
CA GLU A 409 -7.76 -22.68 25.10
C GLU A 409 -7.75 -22.09 23.69
N GLU A 410 -8.28 -22.82 22.68
CA GLU A 410 -8.42 -22.34 21.31
C GLU A 410 -9.38 -21.13 21.18
N ARG A 411 -10.53 -21.16 21.89
CA ARG A 411 -11.47 -20.02 21.89
C ARG A 411 -10.87 -18.78 22.57
N LEU A 412 -10.21 -18.96 23.71
CA LEU A 412 -9.53 -17.85 24.39
C LEU A 412 -8.52 -17.19 23.45
N LEU A 413 -7.65 -17.99 22.82
CA LEU A 413 -6.61 -17.51 21.92
C LEU A 413 -7.21 -16.79 20.68
N SER A 414 -8.35 -17.30 20.18
CA SER A 414 -9.06 -16.62 19.08
C SER A 414 -9.61 -15.26 19.53
N VAL A 415 -10.25 -15.20 20.69
CA VAL A 415 -10.84 -13.94 21.19
C VAL A 415 -9.75 -12.91 21.54
N GLU A 416 -8.61 -13.35 22.10
CA GLU A 416 -7.46 -12.45 22.32
C GLU A 416 -6.98 -11.81 21.02
N TYR A 417 -6.82 -12.62 19.96
CA TYR A 417 -6.42 -12.12 18.65
C TYR A 417 -7.50 -11.22 18.03
N ASP A 418 -8.76 -11.64 18.02
CA ASP A 418 -9.86 -10.87 17.44
C ASP A 418 -10.03 -9.52 18.14
N THR A 419 -9.84 -9.47 19.47
CA THR A 419 -9.86 -8.20 20.23
C THR A 419 -8.69 -7.30 19.83
N LYS A 420 -7.50 -7.87 19.66
CA LYS A 420 -6.32 -7.13 19.21
C LYS A 420 -6.50 -6.56 17.79
N ILE A 421 -7.13 -7.29 16.89
CA ILE A 421 -7.47 -6.80 15.55
C ILE A 421 -8.47 -5.63 15.60
N CYS A 422 -9.46 -5.71 16.48
CA CYS A 422 -10.37 -4.57 16.71
C CYS A 422 -9.63 -3.34 17.24
N GLU A 423 -8.72 -3.50 18.20
CA GLU A 423 -7.87 -2.43 18.73
C GLU A 423 -7.03 -1.78 17.61
N ILE A 424 -6.30 -2.58 16.81
CA ILE A 424 -5.50 -2.10 15.67
C ILE A 424 -6.37 -1.32 14.68
N SER A 425 -7.55 -1.84 14.35
CA SER A 425 -8.47 -1.21 13.40
C SER A 425 -9.03 0.11 13.94
N LEU A 426 -9.35 0.19 15.23
CA LEU A 426 -9.82 1.41 15.89
C LEU A 426 -8.74 2.49 15.88
N LEU A 427 -7.49 2.14 16.18
CA LEU A 427 -6.35 3.06 16.12
C LEU A 427 -6.03 3.51 14.70
N LEU A 428 -6.18 2.64 13.71
CA LEU A 428 -6.02 2.99 12.29
C LEU A 428 -7.09 4.00 11.85
N ILE A 429 -8.37 3.72 12.12
CA ILE A 429 -9.48 4.61 11.76
C ILE A 429 -9.35 5.97 12.46
N SER A 430 -8.89 5.99 13.72
CA SER A 430 -8.66 7.25 14.45
C SER A 430 -7.42 8.03 14.02
N GLY A 431 -6.51 7.43 13.21
CA GLY A 431 -5.23 8.03 12.83
C GLY A 431 -4.18 8.00 13.94
N GLU A 432 -4.33 7.12 14.93
CA GLU A 432 -3.45 6.97 16.10
C GLU A 432 -2.58 5.70 16.05
N ILE A 433 -2.61 4.96 14.95
CA ILE A 433 -1.87 3.71 14.78
C ILE A 433 -0.35 3.87 14.96
N GLY A 434 0.16 5.09 14.78
CA GLY A 434 1.57 5.43 15.01
C GLY A 434 2.04 5.21 16.44
N ASN A 435 1.13 5.07 17.43
CA ASN A 435 1.47 4.79 18.82
C ASN A 435 2.26 3.49 18.98
N TYR A 436 2.03 2.49 18.10
CA TYR A 436 2.83 1.25 18.06
C TYR A 436 4.31 1.43 17.71
N LEU A 437 4.71 2.60 17.20
CA LEU A 437 6.13 2.92 16.95
C LEU A 437 6.83 3.50 18.19
N ALA A 438 6.07 3.97 19.17
CA ALA A 438 6.59 4.59 20.37
C ALA A 438 6.84 3.58 21.51
N GLU A 439 6.28 2.38 21.39
CA GLU A 439 6.51 1.24 22.29
C GLU A 439 7.72 0.41 21.84
#